data_8e837cfa6201697e26276d1981b5dfd8
#
_entry.id   8e837cfa6201697e26276d1981b5dfd8
#
_cell.length_a   1.000
_cell.length_b   1.000
_cell.length_c   1.000
_cell.angle_alpha   90.00
_cell.angle_beta   90.00
_cell.angle_gamma   90.00
#
_symmetry.space_group_name_H-M   'P 1'
#
loop_
_entity.id
_entity.type
_entity.pdbx_description
1 polymer ?
#
loop_
_entity_poly.entity_id
_entity_poly.type
_entity_poly.pdbx_seq_one_letter_code
_entity_poly.pdbx_strand_id
1 'polypeptide(L)'
;MVSKAVSQHIINYISTSSGSKRLLLQDFHNLELPDRRQDSTILEHYRSLGLLFKRCTSLLPTKERLKYIHKILKEVSCFQFNGCVAPLQCLGLQCYGMLLQTLTAGWDKLECHRAYNFLCELTNLSRKMHTVVCSKPGNAGKLELRIRLFCRNVLLDHGTHQSDSAFWLTCILKPWPIVNQARLLYIIFGPVAPQDGQVVWQKMIEGPADEPSLKGLADAIKLLYDTGTEEWTADDVISLVDELSVFPSEWLLENNARLLILSGSSVCFTFMASKAVSGRAIQLARLIVFLALVCEKELYCMDWAVKIMQKVCKVFSTTVERSNFLRSVADAFAYVIMEMLQSVMSEDHDEDDRSFLNFFHLVHAQANFHKEDLKETESMDGSSIP
;
A
#
# COMPACT_ATOMS: atom_id res chain seq x y z
N MET A 1 -23.40 -31.03 -13.97
CA MET A 1 -22.20 -30.90 -14.83
C MET A 1 -22.66 -30.51 -16.24
N VAL A 2 -22.08 -29.43 -16.79
CA VAL A 2 -22.33 -29.08 -18.20
C VAL A 2 -21.59 -30.09 -19.07
N SER A 3 -22.20 -30.61 -20.13
CA SER A 3 -21.51 -31.56 -20.99
C SER A 3 -20.31 -30.91 -21.68
N LYS A 4 -19.25 -31.66 -21.95
CA LYS A 4 -18.02 -31.18 -22.60
C LYS A 4 -18.33 -30.49 -23.94
N ALA A 5 -19.27 -31.00 -24.69
CA ALA A 5 -19.71 -30.43 -25.98
C ALA A 5 -20.38 -29.04 -25.80
N VAL A 6 -21.25 -28.91 -24.80
CA VAL A 6 -21.91 -27.63 -24.48
C VAL A 6 -20.90 -26.59 -23.99
N SER A 7 -19.99 -27.00 -23.11
CA SER A 7 -18.88 -26.12 -22.64
C SER A 7 -18.07 -25.61 -23.82
N GLN A 8 -17.66 -26.48 -24.71
CA GLN A 8 -16.88 -26.12 -25.90
C GLN A 8 -17.65 -25.17 -26.85
N HIS A 9 -18.95 -25.40 -27.01
CA HIS A 9 -19.79 -24.53 -27.83
C HIS A 9 -19.90 -23.12 -27.22
N ILE A 10 -20.15 -23.03 -25.92
CA ILE A 10 -20.19 -21.75 -25.19
C ILE A 10 -18.90 -20.98 -25.35
N ILE A 11 -17.74 -21.63 -25.08
CA ILE A 11 -16.43 -20.99 -25.21
C ILE A 11 -16.16 -20.51 -26.62
N ASN A 12 -16.46 -21.34 -27.60
CA ASN A 12 -16.28 -20.97 -29.01
C ASN A 12 -17.16 -19.77 -29.38
N TYR A 13 -18.42 -19.73 -28.94
CA TYR A 13 -19.31 -18.59 -29.17
C TYR A 13 -18.79 -17.30 -28.54
N ILE A 14 -18.42 -17.33 -27.26
CA ILE A 14 -17.91 -16.15 -26.55
C ILE A 14 -16.58 -15.65 -27.18
N SER A 15 -15.79 -16.55 -27.76
CA SER A 15 -14.54 -16.22 -28.43
C SER A 15 -14.72 -15.67 -29.85
N THR A 16 -15.94 -15.64 -30.37
CA THR A 16 -16.26 -14.99 -31.67
C THR A 16 -16.40 -13.48 -31.47
N SER A 17 -16.12 -12.72 -32.53
CA SER A 17 -16.32 -11.26 -32.51
C SER A 17 -17.79 -10.89 -32.21
N SER A 18 -18.76 -11.67 -32.70
CA SER A 18 -20.17 -11.46 -32.43
C SER A 18 -20.56 -11.78 -30.99
N GLY A 19 -20.05 -12.89 -30.44
CA GLY A 19 -20.32 -13.30 -29.06
C GLY A 19 -19.66 -12.33 -28.06
N SER A 20 -18.41 -11.94 -28.29
CA SER A 20 -17.74 -10.97 -27.43
C SER A 20 -18.45 -9.61 -27.45
N LYS A 21 -18.86 -9.09 -28.59
CA LYS A 21 -19.61 -7.82 -28.69
C LYS A 21 -20.95 -7.84 -27.96
N ARG A 22 -21.62 -9.00 -27.90
CA ARG A 22 -22.94 -9.15 -27.21
C ARG A 22 -22.79 -9.30 -25.69
N LEU A 23 -21.74 -9.96 -25.22
CA LEU A 23 -21.56 -10.33 -23.81
C LEU A 23 -20.66 -9.38 -23.07
N LEU A 24 -19.71 -8.76 -23.77
CA LEU A 24 -18.71 -7.86 -23.20
C LEU A 24 -19.03 -6.44 -23.66
N LEU A 25 -19.32 -5.57 -22.74
CA LEU A 25 -19.36 -4.14 -23.02
C LEU A 25 -17.95 -3.71 -23.41
N GLN A 26 -17.79 -3.17 -24.60
CA GLN A 26 -16.50 -2.71 -25.12
C GLN A 26 -16.35 -1.20 -25.06
N ASP A 27 -17.45 -0.48 -24.92
CA ASP A 27 -17.47 0.99 -24.93
C ASP A 27 -17.87 1.54 -23.55
N PHE A 28 -16.91 1.48 -22.63
CA PHE A 28 -17.08 2.00 -21.27
C PHE A 28 -17.06 3.54 -21.18
N HIS A 29 -16.71 4.23 -22.27
CA HIS A 29 -16.58 5.69 -22.30
C HIS A 29 -17.86 6.41 -22.72
N ASN A 30 -18.76 5.72 -23.44
CA ASN A 30 -20.04 6.26 -23.86
C ASN A 30 -21.18 5.91 -22.91
N LEU A 31 -20.91 5.24 -21.82
CA LEU A 31 -21.87 5.15 -20.73
C LEU A 31 -21.95 6.54 -20.10
N GLU A 32 -23.06 7.25 -20.32
CA GLU A 32 -23.44 8.44 -19.56
C GLU A 32 -23.25 8.09 -18.07
N LEU A 33 -22.57 8.95 -17.30
CA LEU A 33 -22.17 8.73 -15.90
C LEU A 33 -23.21 7.92 -15.15
N PRO A 34 -22.96 6.64 -14.89
CA PRO A 34 -23.98 5.78 -14.32
C PRO A 34 -24.15 6.12 -12.85
N ASP A 35 -25.38 6.11 -12.44
CA ASP A 35 -25.74 6.07 -11.03
C ASP A 35 -24.96 4.89 -10.37
N ARG A 36 -24.36 5.09 -9.17
CA ARG A 36 -23.56 4.08 -8.45
C ARG A 36 -24.21 2.69 -8.36
N ARG A 37 -25.54 2.61 -8.50
CA ARG A 37 -26.29 1.36 -8.58
C ARG A 37 -26.06 0.60 -9.87
N GLN A 38 -25.80 1.29 -10.97
CA GLN A 38 -25.57 0.69 -12.29
C GLN A 38 -24.18 0.09 -12.39
N ASP A 39 -23.18 0.70 -11.72
CA ASP A 39 -21.80 0.19 -11.65
C ASP A 39 -21.75 -1.18 -10.98
N SER A 40 -22.45 -1.36 -9.87
CA SER A 40 -22.53 -2.63 -9.16
C SER A 40 -23.15 -3.74 -10.00
N THR A 41 -24.16 -3.43 -10.82
CA THR A 41 -24.82 -4.38 -11.72
C THR A 41 -23.89 -4.81 -12.86
N ILE A 42 -23.10 -3.89 -13.41
CA ILE A 42 -22.12 -4.18 -14.47
C ILE A 42 -21.00 -5.07 -13.92
N LEU A 43 -20.46 -4.77 -12.75
CA LEU A 43 -19.41 -5.58 -12.11
C LEU A 43 -19.91 -7.01 -11.82
N GLU A 44 -21.16 -7.16 -11.34
CA GLU A 44 -21.75 -8.49 -11.09
C GLU A 44 -21.99 -9.28 -12.38
N HIS A 45 -22.31 -8.61 -13.48
CA HIS A 45 -22.36 -9.24 -14.79
C HIS A 45 -21.01 -9.84 -15.19
N TYR A 46 -19.90 -9.09 -15.03
CA TYR A 46 -18.56 -9.60 -15.33
C TYR A 46 -18.11 -10.71 -14.38
N ARG A 47 -18.51 -10.65 -13.12
CA ARG A 47 -18.34 -11.76 -12.18
C ARG A 47 -19.05 -13.02 -12.65
N SER A 48 -20.30 -12.89 -13.08
CA SER A 48 -21.09 -14.01 -13.62
C SER A 48 -20.47 -14.61 -14.88
N LEU A 49 -19.92 -13.77 -15.77
CA LEU A 49 -19.15 -14.22 -16.92
C LEU A 49 -17.88 -14.97 -16.50
N GLY A 50 -17.16 -14.48 -15.51
CA GLY A 50 -15.98 -15.17 -14.94
C GLY A 50 -16.32 -16.55 -14.41
N LEU A 51 -17.44 -16.69 -13.68
CA LEU A 51 -17.93 -17.98 -13.20
C LEU A 51 -18.33 -18.92 -14.36
N LEU A 52 -18.97 -18.39 -15.40
CA LEU A 52 -19.32 -19.16 -16.58
C LEU A 52 -18.06 -19.71 -17.27
N PHE A 53 -17.07 -18.85 -17.52
CA PHE A 53 -15.78 -19.24 -18.09
C PHE A 53 -15.06 -20.29 -17.22
N LYS A 54 -15.01 -20.07 -15.92
CA LYS A 54 -14.41 -21.00 -14.96
C LYS A 54 -15.03 -22.39 -15.09
N ARG A 55 -16.36 -22.48 -15.10
CA ARG A 55 -17.08 -23.74 -15.23
C ARG A 55 -16.85 -24.42 -16.59
N CYS A 56 -16.85 -23.63 -17.68
CA CYS A 56 -16.67 -24.16 -19.03
C CYS A 56 -15.22 -24.57 -19.32
N THR A 57 -14.24 -23.98 -18.64
CA THR A 57 -12.81 -24.24 -18.88
C THR A 57 -12.14 -25.11 -17.81
N SER A 58 -12.87 -25.55 -16.78
CA SER A 58 -12.33 -26.27 -15.62
C SER A 58 -11.54 -27.55 -15.98
N LEU A 59 -11.94 -28.22 -17.06
CA LEU A 59 -11.29 -29.45 -17.55
C LEU A 59 -10.16 -29.19 -18.55
N LEU A 60 -9.90 -27.94 -18.93
CA LEU A 60 -8.86 -27.59 -19.87
C LEU A 60 -7.55 -27.30 -19.14
N PRO A 61 -6.40 -27.66 -19.73
CA PRO A 61 -5.09 -27.21 -19.23
C PRO A 61 -5.01 -25.67 -19.20
N THR A 62 -4.26 -25.12 -18.26
CA THR A 62 -4.07 -23.67 -18.06
C THR A 62 -3.70 -22.95 -19.35
N LYS A 63 -2.81 -23.53 -20.15
CA LYS A 63 -2.40 -22.97 -21.45
C LYS A 63 -3.59 -22.76 -22.41
N GLU A 64 -4.54 -23.69 -22.45
CA GLU A 64 -5.72 -23.56 -23.30
C GLU A 64 -6.71 -22.53 -22.73
N ARG A 65 -6.87 -22.48 -21.40
CA ARG A 65 -7.67 -21.43 -20.73
C ARG A 65 -7.14 -20.04 -21.09
N LEU A 66 -5.81 -19.82 -21.00
CA LEU A 66 -5.16 -18.56 -21.33
C LEU A 66 -5.35 -18.16 -22.79
N LYS A 67 -5.36 -19.10 -23.74
CA LYS A 67 -5.65 -18.80 -25.16
C LYS A 67 -7.06 -18.18 -25.36
N TYR A 68 -8.07 -18.68 -24.66
CA TYR A 68 -9.41 -18.10 -24.73
C TYR A 68 -9.48 -16.71 -24.10
N ILE A 69 -8.82 -16.53 -22.96
CA ILE A 69 -8.69 -15.21 -22.29
C ILE A 69 -7.99 -14.23 -23.24
N HIS A 70 -6.91 -14.65 -23.91
CA HIS A 70 -6.22 -13.81 -24.88
C HIS A 70 -7.12 -13.32 -26.02
N LYS A 71 -7.93 -14.20 -26.58
CA LYS A 71 -8.88 -13.83 -27.65
C LYS A 71 -9.86 -12.73 -27.22
N ILE A 72 -10.21 -12.70 -25.94
CA ILE A 72 -11.12 -11.70 -25.38
C ILE A 72 -10.37 -10.41 -25.07
N LEU A 73 -9.27 -10.48 -24.32
CA LEU A 73 -8.59 -9.32 -23.78
C LEU A 73 -7.78 -8.53 -24.80
N LYS A 74 -7.31 -9.16 -25.85
CA LYS A 74 -6.54 -8.46 -26.90
C LYS A 74 -7.34 -7.39 -27.64
N GLU A 75 -8.67 -7.54 -27.70
CA GLU A 75 -9.58 -6.58 -28.35
C GLU A 75 -10.02 -5.45 -27.39
N VAL A 76 -9.64 -5.53 -26.11
CA VAL A 76 -10.06 -4.57 -25.09
C VAL A 76 -9.09 -3.41 -25.03
N SER A 77 -9.53 -2.24 -25.47
CA SER A 77 -8.70 -1.03 -25.53
C SER A 77 -8.16 -0.60 -24.14
N CYS A 78 -8.91 -0.88 -23.07
CA CYS A 78 -8.48 -0.55 -21.70
C CYS A 78 -7.22 -1.30 -21.23
N PHE A 79 -6.95 -2.49 -21.77
CA PHE A 79 -5.71 -3.24 -21.56
C PHE A 79 -4.51 -2.69 -22.33
N GLN A 80 -4.79 -1.95 -23.39
CA GLN A 80 -3.77 -1.20 -24.11
C GLN A 80 -3.56 0.13 -23.39
N PHE A 81 -2.46 0.33 -22.71
CA PHE A 81 -2.19 1.49 -21.84
C PHE A 81 -2.42 2.85 -22.52
N ASN A 82 -2.39 2.93 -23.84
CA ASN A 82 -2.66 4.14 -24.59
C ASN A 82 -4.10 4.21 -25.17
N GLY A 83 -4.88 3.15 -25.01
CA GLY A 83 -6.20 3.04 -25.63
C GLY A 83 -7.33 3.68 -24.85
N CYS A 84 -7.14 4.04 -23.58
CA CYS A 84 -8.19 4.61 -22.74
C CYS A 84 -8.03 6.14 -22.64
N VAL A 85 -9.07 6.87 -23.03
CA VAL A 85 -9.08 8.35 -23.07
C VAL A 85 -9.26 8.92 -21.64
N ALA A 86 -10.15 8.33 -20.84
CA ALA A 86 -10.46 8.77 -19.48
C ALA A 86 -10.20 7.63 -18.47
N PRO A 87 -8.93 7.32 -18.15
CA PRO A 87 -8.58 6.15 -17.35
C PRO A 87 -9.15 6.16 -15.94
N LEU A 88 -9.30 7.33 -15.31
CA LEU A 88 -9.85 7.45 -13.95
C LEU A 88 -11.34 7.09 -13.85
N GLN A 89 -12.08 7.33 -14.92
CA GLN A 89 -13.53 7.10 -14.99
C GLN A 89 -13.86 5.77 -15.68
N CYS A 90 -12.83 5.04 -16.14
CA CYS A 90 -13.03 3.83 -16.93
C CYS A 90 -13.35 2.62 -16.06
N LEU A 91 -14.55 2.10 -16.12
CA LEU A 91 -14.96 0.85 -15.49
C LEU A 91 -14.35 -0.40 -16.15
N GLY A 92 -13.78 -0.27 -17.34
CA GLY A 92 -13.27 -1.40 -18.11
C GLY A 92 -12.23 -2.24 -17.36
N LEU A 93 -11.24 -1.61 -16.73
CA LEU A 93 -10.25 -2.34 -15.95
C LEU A 93 -10.86 -3.04 -14.73
N GLN A 94 -11.82 -2.44 -14.06
CA GLN A 94 -12.53 -3.03 -12.93
C GLN A 94 -13.38 -4.25 -13.39
N CYS A 95 -14.12 -4.12 -14.48
CA CYS A 95 -14.94 -5.20 -15.03
C CYS A 95 -14.10 -6.41 -15.44
N TYR A 96 -13.01 -6.17 -16.17
CA TYR A 96 -12.11 -7.26 -16.58
C TYR A 96 -11.28 -7.80 -15.42
N GLY A 97 -10.94 -6.98 -14.43
CA GLY A 97 -10.35 -7.42 -13.18
C GLY A 97 -11.28 -8.39 -12.43
N MET A 98 -12.54 -8.02 -12.27
CA MET A 98 -13.56 -8.90 -11.67
C MET A 98 -13.70 -10.24 -12.41
N LEU A 99 -13.75 -10.20 -13.75
CA LEU A 99 -13.79 -11.41 -14.58
C LEU A 99 -12.57 -12.28 -14.36
N LEU A 100 -11.36 -11.73 -14.43
CA LEU A 100 -10.10 -12.46 -14.29
C LEU A 100 -9.94 -13.05 -12.89
N GLN A 101 -10.20 -12.29 -11.85
CA GLN A 101 -10.08 -12.77 -10.48
C GLN A 101 -11.10 -13.86 -10.16
N THR A 102 -12.35 -13.71 -10.64
CA THR A 102 -13.35 -14.77 -10.49
C THR A 102 -12.92 -16.05 -11.21
N LEU A 103 -12.33 -15.91 -12.38
CA LEU A 103 -11.86 -17.05 -13.19
C LEU A 103 -10.70 -17.77 -12.53
N THR A 104 -9.72 -17.02 -11.99
CA THR A 104 -8.50 -17.55 -11.38
C THR A 104 -8.67 -17.98 -9.93
N ALA A 105 -9.76 -17.60 -9.28
CA ALA A 105 -10.05 -18.00 -7.92
C ALA A 105 -9.96 -19.53 -7.75
N GLY A 106 -9.14 -20.00 -6.80
CA GLY A 106 -8.90 -21.42 -6.56
C GLY A 106 -7.95 -22.11 -7.57
N TRP A 107 -7.27 -21.36 -8.42
CA TRP A 107 -6.11 -21.85 -9.15
C TRP A 107 -4.93 -22.01 -8.18
N ASP A 108 -4.05 -22.97 -8.46
CA ASP A 108 -2.82 -23.10 -7.69
C ASP A 108 -1.83 -21.94 -7.97
N LYS A 109 -0.81 -21.80 -7.11
CA LYS A 109 0.19 -20.73 -7.24
C LYS A 109 0.87 -20.74 -8.62
N LEU A 110 1.16 -21.91 -9.18
CA LEU A 110 1.84 -22.03 -10.48
C LEU A 110 0.92 -21.58 -11.63
N GLU A 111 -0.36 -21.93 -11.57
CA GLU A 111 -1.36 -21.48 -12.53
C GLU A 111 -1.55 -19.95 -12.45
N CYS A 112 -1.61 -19.39 -11.24
CA CYS A 112 -1.69 -17.94 -11.02
C CYS A 112 -0.44 -17.21 -11.56
N HIS A 113 0.78 -17.75 -11.35
CA HIS A 113 2.00 -17.21 -11.94
C HIS A 113 1.96 -17.22 -13.48
N ARG A 114 1.44 -18.28 -14.08
CA ARG A 114 1.25 -18.32 -15.54
C ARG A 114 0.26 -17.27 -16.04
N ALA A 115 -0.81 -17.02 -15.27
CA ALA A 115 -1.76 -15.96 -15.58
C ALA A 115 -1.11 -14.57 -15.45
N TYR A 116 -0.32 -14.33 -14.42
CA TYR A 116 0.44 -13.08 -14.26
C TYR A 116 1.39 -12.83 -15.42
N ASN A 117 2.22 -13.81 -15.76
CA ASN A 117 3.17 -13.71 -16.88
C ASN A 117 2.44 -13.45 -18.18
N PHE A 118 1.33 -14.14 -18.43
CA PHE A 118 0.48 -13.91 -19.59
C PHE A 118 -0.06 -12.47 -19.65
N LEU A 119 -0.52 -11.92 -18.54
CA LEU A 119 -0.99 -10.52 -18.46
C LEU A 119 0.16 -9.54 -18.70
N CYS A 120 1.34 -9.82 -18.14
CA CYS A 120 2.54 -9.01 -18.36
C CYS A 120 2.96 -8.99 -19.84
N GLU A 121 2.90 -10.13 -20.53
CA GLU A 121 3.18 -10.23 -21.96
C GLU A 121 2.14 -9.48 -22.79
N LEU A 122 0.86 -9.71 -22.52
CA LEU A 122 -0.25 -9.09 -23.24
C LEU A 122 -0.23 -7.55 -23.18
N THR A 123 0.14 -7.01 -22.03
CA THR A 123 0.11 -5.57 -21.75
C THR A 123 1.48 -4.89 -21.81
N ASN A 124 2.55 -5.64 -21.99
CA ASN A 124 3.94 -5.18 -21.81
C ASN A 124 4.18 -4.52 -20.44
N LEU A 125 3.51 -5.02 -19.39
CA LEU A 125 3.50 -4.41 -18.06
C LEU A 125 4.92 -4.31 -17.48
N SER A 126 5.70 -5.38 -17.52
CA SER A 126 7.07 -5.39 -16.98
C SER A 126 7.97 -4.33 -17.62
N ARG A 127 7.89 -4.14 -18.95
CA ARG A 127 8.64 -3.08 -19.64
C ARG A 127 8.17 -1.68 -19.21
N LYS A 128 6.87 -1.49 -19.03
CA LYS A 128 6.29 -0.22 -18.58
C LYS A 128 6.67 0.10 -17.15
N MET A 129 6.63 -0.90 -16.26
CA MET A 129 7.15 -0.77 -14.89
C MET A 129 8.63 -0.40 -14.89
N HIS A 130 9.45 -1.06 -15.70
CA HIS A 130 10.86 -0.71 -15.84
C HIS A 130 11.05 0.75 -16.26
N THR A 131 10.26 1.23 -17.21
CA THR A 131 10.32 2.63 -17.65
C THR A 131 10.06 3.59 -16.50
N VAL A 132 9.04 3.38 -15.67
CA VAL A 132 8.71 4.30 -14.57
C VAL A 132 9.71 4.22 -13.42
N VAL A 133 10.21 3.04 -13.07
CA VAL A 133 11.19 2.91 -11.98
C VAL A 133 12.58 3.43 -12.36
N CYS A 134 12.90 3.54 -13.65
CA CYS A 134 14.15 4.13 -14.14
C CYS A 134 14.02 5.64 -14.43
N SER A 135 12.82 6.17 -14.48
CA SER A 135 12.57 7.60 -14.73
C SER A 135 12.70 8.41 -13.43
N LYS A 136 12.91 9.72 -13.53
CA LYS A 136 12.73 10.61 -12.37
C LYS A 136 11.26 10.59 -11.93
N PRO A 137 10.97 10.63 -10.61
CA PRO A 137 9.61 10.70 -10.08
C PRO A 137 8.77 11.78 -10.76
N GLY A 138 7.56 11.43 -11.18
CA GLY A 138 6.62 12.34 -11.84
C GLY A 138 6.86 12.59 -13.34
N ASN A 139 8.04 12.26 -13.90
CA ASN A 139 8.30 12.49 -15.33
C ASN A 139 7.43 11.62 -16.25
N ALA A 140 6.98 10.48 -15.75
CA ALA A 140 6.11 9.54 -16.47
C ALA A 140 4.71 9.45 -15.86
N GLY A 141 4.17 10.54 -15.29
CA GLY A 141 2.95 10.56 -14.48
C GLY A 141 1.74 9.87 -15.13
N LYS A 142 1.53 10.06 -16.44
CA LYS A 142 0.46 9.34 -17.17
C LYS A 142 0.67 7.83 -17.20
N LEU A 143 1.91 7.36 -17.27
CA LEU A 143 2.23 5.94 -17.25
C LEU A 143 2.17 5.38 -15.82
N GLU A 144 2.63 6.13 -14.83
CA GLU A 144 2.51 5.81 -13.41
C GLU A 144 1.04 5.59 -13.02
N LEU A 145 0.15 6.54 -13.40
CA LEU A 145 -1.29 6.42 -13.18
C LEU A 145 -1.87 5.15 -13.81
N ARG A 146 -1.50 4.85 -15.06
CA ARG A 146 -2.02 3.66 -15.75
C ARG A 146 -1.53 2.35 -15.16
N ILE A 147 -0.27 2.29 -14.73
CA ILE A 147 0.26 1.14 -13.98
C ILE A 147 -0.51 0.98 -12.66
N ARG A 148 -0.71 2.07 -11.92
CA ARG A 148 -1.51 2.06 -10.68
C ARG A 148 -2.90 1.50 -10.91
N LEU A 149 -3.64 2.04 -11.87
CA LEU A 149 -5.01 1.61 -12.18
C LEU A 149 -5.06 0.15 -12.63
N PHE A 150 -4.10 -0.27 -13.45
CA PHE A 150 -4.03 -1.67 -13.86
C PHE A 150 -3.76 -2.59 -12.67
N CYS A 151 -2.73 -2.32 -11.88
CA CYS A 151 -2.40 -3.15 -10.72
C CYS A 151 -3.54 -3.20 -9.71
N ARG A 152 -4.15 -2.04 -9.38
CA ARG A 152 -5.26 -1.95 -8.45
C ARG A 152 -6.50 -2.66 -8.98
N ASN A 153 -7.01 -2.23 -10.12
CA ASN A 153 -8.31 -2.69 -10.63
C ASN A 153 -8.28 -4.11 -11.20
N VAL A 154 -7.13 -4.61 -11.69
CA VAL A 154 -7.06 -5.94 -12.31
C VAL A 154 -6.55 -6.99 -11.34
N LEU A 155 -5.56 -6.66 -10.49
CA LEU A 155 -4.85 -7.65 -9.70
C LEU A 155 -5.16 -7.60 -8.19
N LEU A 156 -5.34 -6.40 -7.60
CA LEU A 156 -5.28 -6.23 -6.15
C LEU A 156 -6.65 -6.00 -5.50
N ASP A 157 -7.50 -5.12 -6.05
CA ASP A 157 -8.68 -4.60 -5.35
C ASP A 157 -9.89 -5.55 -5.33
N HIS A 158 -9.95 -6.53 -6.22
CA HIS A 158 -11.07 -7.47 -6.32
C HIS A 158 -10.82 -8.84 -5.67
N GLY A 159 -9.67 -9.01 -5.01
CA GLY A 159 -9.33 -10.26 -4.31
C GLY A 159 -10.36 -10.59 -3.22
N THR A 160 -10.86 -11.83 -3.23
CA THR A 160 -11.83 -12.31 -2.23
C THR A 160 -11.14 -12.62 -0.90
N HIS A 161 -9.84 -12.89 -0.92
CA HIS A 161 -9.02 -13.22 0.24
C HIS A 161 -7.75 -12.38 0.29
N GLN A 162 -7.28 -12.06 1.50
CA GLN A 162 -6.02 -11.34 1.70
C GLN A 162 -4.82 -12.09 1.10
N SER A 163 -4.84 -13.43 1.14
CA SER A 163 -3.82 -14.28 0.53
C SER A 163 -3.68 -14.05 -0.98
N ASP A 164 -4.78 -13.79 -1.69
CA ASP A 164 -4.76 -13.54 -3.13
C ASP A 164 -4.12 -12.19 -3.44
N SER A 165 -4.50 -11.15 -2.70
CA SER A 165 -3.90 -9.81 -2.85
C SER A 165 -2.41 -9.82 -2.50
N ALA A 166 -2.00 -10.54 -1.44
CA ALA A 166 -0.60 -10.72 -1.08
C ALA A 166 0.19 -11.43 -2.18
N PHE A 167 -0.37 -12.49 -2.77
CA PHE A 167 0.24 -13.22 -3.90
C PHE A 167 0.48 -12.29 -5.10
N TRP A 168 -0.54 -11.53 -5.53
CA TRP A 168 -0.39 -10.63 -6.67
C TRP A 168 0.58 -9.50 -6.38
N LEU A 169 0.55 -8.94 -5.17
CA LEU A 169 1.50 -7.89 -4.75
C LEU A 169 2.93 -8.43 -4.74
N THR A 170 3.14 -9.66 -4.31
CA THR A 170 4.43 -10.34 -4.37
C THR A 170 4.90 -10.52 -5.81
N CYS A 171 4.04 -10.98 -6.72
CA CYS A 171 4.37 -11.09 -8.15
C CYS A 171 4.79 -9.75 -8.77
N ILE A 172 4.17 -8.65 -8.33
CA ILE A 172 4.48 -7.29 -8.80
C ILE A 172 5.83 -6.81 -8.27
N LEU A 173 6.13 -7.01 -6.98
CA LEU A 173 7.26 -6.37 -6.30
C LEU A 173 8.55 -7.23 -6.30
N LYS A 174 8.47 -8.50 -5.94
CA LYS A 174 9.66 -9.36 -5.71
C LYS A 174 10.64 -9.49 -6.88
N PRO A 175 10.24 -9.43 -8.16
CA PRO A 175 11.19 -9.45 -9.26
C PRO A 175 12.15 -8.25 -9.33
N TRP A 176 11.92 -7.20 -8.54
CA TRP A 176 12.67 -5.95 -8.59
C TRP A 176 13.64 -5.80 -7.41
N PRO A 177 14.75 -5.05 -7.57
CA PRO A 177 15.56 -4.58 -6.46
C PRO A 177 14.74 -3.76 -5.47
N ILE A 178 15.14 -3.73 -4.19
CA ILE A 178 14.38 -3.09 -3.09
C ILE A 178 13.99 -1.64 -3.39
N VAL A 179 14.90 -0.85 -3.95
CA VAL A 179 14.65 0.53 -4.39
C VAL A 179 13.47 0.62 -5.34
N ASN A 180 13.42 -0.28 -6.33
CA ASN A 180 12.35 -0.31 -7.32
C ASN A 180 11.05 -0.90 -6.73
N GLN A 181 11.14 -1.81 -5.76
CA GLN A 181 9.99 -2.30 -5.00
C GLN A 181 9.32 -1.15 -4.26
N ALA A 182 10.09 -0.32 -3.55
CA ALA A 182 9.60 0.85 -2.83
C ALA A 182 8.92 1.86 -3.78
N ARG A 183 9.55 2.13 -4.94
CA ARG A 183 8.99 3.00 -5.98
C ARG A 183 7.66 2.48 -6.51
N LEU A 184 7.59 1.20 -6.85
CA LEU A 184 6.36 0.57 -7.36
C LEU A 184 5.27 0.58 -6.28
N LEU A 185 5.61 0.29 -5.03
CA LEU A 185 4.67 0.34 -3.91
C LEU A 185 4.09 1.75 -3.75
N TYR A 186 4.94 2.79 -3.84
CA TYR A 186 4.49 4.18 -3.77
C TYR A 186 3.61 4.57 -4.99
N ILE A 187 3.97 4.15 -6.20
CA ILE A 187 3.14 4.37 -7.39
C ILE A 187 1.75 3.74 -7.21
N ILE A 188 1.67 2.51 -6.69
CA ILE A 188 0.43 1.76 -6.58
C ILE A 188 -0.46 2.27 -5.43
N PHE A 189 0.11 2.61 -4.29
CA PHE A 189 -0.62 2.90 -3.06
C PHE A 189 -0.39 4.29 -2.47
N GLY A 190 0.61 5.03 -2.93
CA GLY A 190 0.92 6.38 -2.45
C GLY A 190 -0.18 7.40 -2.74
N PRO A 191 -0.07 8.61 -2.21
CA PRO A 191 -1.05 9.68 -2.40
C PRO A 191 -1.13 10.11 -3.85
N VAL A 192 -2.33 10.50 -4.26
CA VAL A 192 -2.62 11.00 -5.61
C VAL A 192 -3.35 12.33 -5.55
N ALA A 193 -3.12 13.16 -6.56
CA ALA A 193 -3.86 14.39 -6.72
C ALA A 193 -5.32 14.11 -7.07
N PRO A 194 -6.31 14.75 -6.38
CA PRO A 194 -7.73 14.49 -6.62
C PRO A 194 -8.20 14.85 -8.03
N GLN A 195 -7.53 15.80 -8.68
CA GLN A 195 -7.95 16.34 -9.97
C GLN A 195 -7.66 15.40 -11.14
N ASP A 196 -6.48 14.77 -11.14
CA ASP A 196 -5.98 13.98 -12.27
C ASP A 196 -5.48 12.58 -11.89
N GLY A 197 -5.51 12.24 -10.60
CA GLY A 197 -5.09 10.95 -10.05
C GLY A 197 -3.59 10.67 -10.16
N GLN A 198 -2.78 11.66 -10.51
CA GLN A 198 -1.34 11.49 -10.59
C GLN A 198 -0.73 11.35 -9.21
N VAL A 199 0.36 10.59 -9.13
CA VAL A 199 1.10 10.37 -7.88
C VAL A 199 1.75 11.66 -7.41
N VAL A 200 1.49 12.06 -6.16
CA VAL A 200 2.07 13.26 -5.55
C VAL A 200 3.35 12.87 -4.81
N TRP A 201 4.48 12.92 -5.52
CA TRP A 201 5.77 12.49 -5.00
C TRP A 201 6.29 13.33 -3.84
N GLN A 202 5.97 14.62 -3.81
CA GLN A 202 6.46 15.56 -2.79
C GLN A 202 5.61 15.55 -1.51
N LYS A 203 4.46 14.92 -1.50
CA LYS A 203 3.51 14.95 -0.37
C LYS A 203 4.15 14.56 0.97
N MET A 204 5.08 13.60 0.97
CA MET A 204 5.71 13.10 2.17
C MET A 204 6.88 13.97 2.67
N ILE A 205 7.34 14.89 1.84
CA ILE A 205 8.53 15.72 2.07
C ILE A 205 8.15 17.14 2.47
N GLU A 206 7.13 17.71 1.81
CA GLU A 206 6.78 19.13 1.94
C GLU A 206 5.88 19.43 3.14
N GLY A 207 5.16 18.44 3.67
CA GLY A 207 4.27 18.67 4.79
C GLY A 207 3.71 17.38 5.40
N PRO A 208 3.02 17.49 6.55
CA PRO A 208 2.33 16.36 7.15
C PRO A 208 1.25 15.80 6.21
N ALA A 209 1.29 14.50 5.99
CA ALA A 209 0.28 13.77 5.23
C ALA A 209 -0.85 13.35 6.15
N ASP A 210 -2.08 13.41 5.64
CA ASP A 210 -3.26 12.91 6.33
C ASP A 210 -3.35 11.37 6.32
N GLU A 211 -4.15 10.78 7.19
CA GLU A 211 -4.33 9.34 7.28
C GLU A 211 -4.75 8.70 5.94
N PRO A 212 -5.74 9.23 5.19
CA PRO A 212 -6.14 8.66 3.89
C PRO A 212 -5.01 8.57 2.88
N SER A 213 -4.07 9.51 2.90
CA SER A 213 -2.90 9.52 2.00
C SER A 213 -1.91 8.38 2.26
N LEU A 214 -1.80 7.91 3.50
CA LEU A 214 -0.86 6.87 3.93
C LEU A 214 -1.51 5.50 4.10
N LYS A 215 -2.83 5.45 4.28
CA LYS A 215 -3.56 4.21 4.60
C LYS A 215 -3.30 3.10 3.60
N GLY A 216 -3.34 3.39 2.31
CA GLY A 216 -3.09 2.39 1.27
C GLY A 216 -1.68 1.77 1.35
N LEU A 217 -0.66 2.59 1.63
CA LEU A 217 0.72 2.11 1.84
C LEU A 217 0.82 1.27 3.10
N ALA A 218 0.22 1.73 4.21
CA ALA A 218 0.23 1.02 5.48
C ALA A 218 -0.48 -0.35 5.38
N ASP A 219 -1.64 -0.40 4.74
CA ASP A 219 -2.39 -1.64 4.52
C ASP A 219 -1.59 -2.64 3.66
N ALA A 220 -0.89 -2.17 2.63
CA ALA A 220 -0.04 -3.01 1.79
C ALA A 220 1.19 -3.54 2.55
N ILE A 221 1.86 -2.71 3.35
CA ILE A 221 2.98 -3.11 4.22
C ILE A 221 2.50 -4.16 5.22
N LYS A 222 1.39 -3.89 5.89
CA LYS A 222 0.79 -4.83 6.85
C LYS A 222 0.42 -6.15 6.18
N LEU A 223 -0.16 -6.13 4.99
CA LEU A 223 -0.50 -7.31 4.22
C LEU A 223 0.74 -8.18 3.95
N LEU A 224 1.85 -7.59 3.50
CA LEU A 224 3.10 -8.31 3.24
C LEU A 224 3.70 -8.88 4.53
N TYR A 225 3.60 -8.14 5.64
CA TYR A 225 4.14 -8.55 6.94
C TYR A 225 3.32 -9.70 7.56
N ASP A 226 1.99 -9.57 7.60
CA ASP A 226 1.09 -10.52 8.26
C ASP A 226 0.95 -11.84 7.49
N THR A 227 1.15 -11.81 6.17
CA THR A 227 0.98 -13.01 5.34
C THR A 227 2.06 -14.04 5.59
N GLY A 228 3.23 -13.66 6.14
CA GLY A 228 4.30 -14.55 6.58
C GLY A 228 4.68 -15.62 5.53
N THR A 229 4.73 -15.22 4.25
CA THR A 229 5.10 -16.13 3.17
C THR A 229 6.60 -16.41 3.20
N GLU A 230 7.04 -17.56 2.68
CA GLU A 230 8.47 -17.83 2.49
C GLU A 230 9.16 -16.75 1.63
N GLU A 231 8.40 -15.97 0.87
CA GLU A 231 8.87 -14.95 -0.06
C GLU A 231 9.10 -13.58 0.62
N TRP A 232 8.43 -13.31 1.77
CA TRP A 232 8.57 -12.06 2.54
C TRP A 232 8.91 -12.35 3.99
N THR A 233 10.15 -12.07 4.36
CA THR A 233 10.57 -12.06 5.76
C THR A 233 10.22 -10.72 6.40
N ALA A 234 10.18 -10.67 7.74
CA ALA A 234 10.02 -9.41 8.47
C ALA A 234 11.10 -8.39 8.07
N ASP A 235 12.35 -8.84 7.90
CA ASP A 235 13.48 -7.98 7.50
C ASP A 235 13.31 -7.42 6.08
N ASP A 236 12.76 -8.20 5.14
CA ASP A 236 12.43 -7.71 3.79
C ASP A 236 11.44 -6.55 3.87
N VAL A 237 10.37 -6.71 4.67
CA VAL A 237 9.33 -5.69 4.81
C VAL A 237 9.88 -4.44 5.50
N ILE A 238 10.69 -4.62 6.54
CA ILE A 238 11.33 -3.48 7.23
C ILE A 238 12.29 -2.74 6.30
N SER A 239 13.07 -3.46 5.50
CA SER A 239 13.95 -2.86 4.49
C SER A 239 13.15 -2.09 3.43
N LEU A 240 11.98 -2.59 3.05
CA LEU A 240 11.06 -1.90 2.13
C LEU A 240 10.52 -0.60 2.73
N VAL A 241 10.17 -0.58 4.03
CA VAL A 241 9.74 0.64 4.74
C VAL A 241 10.88 1.64 4.85
N ASP A 242 12.11 1.19 5.14
CA ASP A 242 13.29 2.05 5.16
C ASP A 242 13.53 2.72 3.80
N GLU A 243 13.44 1.96 2.73
CA GLU A 243 13.65 2.49 1.38
C GLU A 243 12.54 3.46 0.96
N LEU A 244 11.29 3.20 1.35
CA LEU A 244 10.17 4.12 1.14
C LEU A 244 10.42 5.47 1.80
N SER A 245 10.93 5.47 3.03
CA SER A 245 11.11 6.67 3.85
C SER A 245 12.19 7.64 3.36
N VAL A 246 13.01 7.20 2.41
CA VAL A 246 14.08 8.01 1.81
C VAL A 246 13.87 8.31 0.32
N PHE A 247 12.73 7.90 -0.22
CA PHE A 247 12.44 8.07 -1.66
C PHE A 247 11.21 8.94 -1.91
N PRO A 248 11.24 9.95 -2.81
CA PRO A 248 12.35 10.40 -3.68
C PRO A 248 13.45 11.20 -2.96
N SER A 249 13.19 11.62 -1.75
CA SER A 249 14.12 12.14 -0.74
C SER A 249 13.56 11.83 0.65
N GLU A 250 14.32 12.12 1.68
CA GLU A 250 13.94 11.79 3.06
C GLU A 250 12.59 12.40 3.43
N TRP A 251 11.69 11.57 3.94
CA TRP A 251 10.34 11.97 4.37
C TRP A 251 10.40 12.71 5.70
N LEU A 252 9.41 13.55 5.95
CA LEU A 252 9.21 14.10 7.29
C LEU A 252 9.04 12.95 8.30
N LEU A 253 9.70 13.05 9.45
CA LEU A 253 9.60 12.05 10.51
C LEU A 253 8.17 11.86 11.01
N GLU A 254 7.33 12.90 10.95
CA GLU A 254 5.90 12.79 11.25
C GLU A 254 5.18 11.84 10.30
N ASN A 255 5.52 11.87 9.00
CA ASN A 255 4.93 10.96 8.01
C ASN A 255 5.41 9.53 8.18
N ASN A 256 6.68 9.34 8.54
CA ASN A 256 7.21 8.01 8.90
C ASN A 256 6.53 7.45 10.15
N ALA A 257 6.35 8.27 11.18
CA ALA A 257 5.65 7.88 12.40
C ALA A 257 4.20 7.48 12.10
N ARG A 258 3.47 8.29 11.32
CA ARG A 258 2.09 8.00 10.92
C ARG A 258 1.98 6.70 10.12
N LEU A 259 2.89 6.47 9.16
CA LEU A 259 2.94 5.22 8.41
C LEU A 259 3.11 4.01 9.33
N LEU A 260 4.02 4.08 10.31
CA LEU A 260 4.27 3.00 11.26
C LEU A 260 3.08 2.74 12.18
N ILE A 261 2.40 3.78 12.65
CA ILE A 261 1.17 3.65 13.46
C ILE A 261 0.10 2.92 12.64
N LEU A 262 -0.16 3.36 11.42
CA LEU A 262 -1.17 2.78 10.53
C LEU A 262 -0.84 1.34 10.11
N SER A 263 0.45 1.00 9.98
CA SER A 263 0.91 -0.36 9.67
C SER A 263 0.76 -1.34 10.85
N GLY A 264 0.54 -0.82 12.06
CA GLY A 264 0.25 -1.60 13.25
C GLY A 264 1.45 -1.91 14.14
N SER A 265 1.15 -2.36 15.36
CA SER A 265 2.13 -2.53 16.45
C SER A 265 3.29 -3.47 16.09
N SER A 266 3.02 -4.55 15.36
CA SER A 266 4.05 -5.55 15.01
C SER A 266 5.06 -4.97 14.02
N VAL A 267 4.61 -4.31 12.95
CA VAL A 267 5.48 -3.67 11.97
C VAL A 267 6.28 -2.55 12.64
N CYS A 268 5.59 -1.67 13.40
CA CYS A 268 6.23 -0.57 14.11
C CYS A 268 7.32 -1.06 15.07
N PHE A 269 7.01 -2.04 15.91
CA PHE A 269 7.98 -2.61 16.85
C PHE A 269 9.19 -3.22 16.13
N THR A 270 8.96 -4.04 15.11
CA THR A 270 10.04 -4.71 14.37
C THR A 270 10.94 -3.70 13.66
N PHE A 271 10.35 -2.65 13.06
CA PHE A 271 11.09 -1.55 12.46
C PHE A 271 12.01 -0.86 13.49
N MET A 272 11.45 -0.49 14.63
CA MET A 272 12.19 0.21 15.68
C MET A 272 13.25 -0.69 16.34
N ALA A 273 12.94 -1.97 16.55
CA ALA A 273 13.91 -2.95 17.07
C ALA A 273 15.09 -3.13 16.11
N SER A 274 14.86 -3.19 14.81
CA SER A 274 15.92 -3.22 13.79
C SER A 274 16.84 -2.01 13.88
N LYS A 275 16.28 -0.80 14.07
CA LYS A 275 17.06 0.43 14.25
C LYS A 275 17.86 0.41 15.57
N ALA A 276 17.29 -0.12 16.65
CA ALA A 276 17.98 -0.26 17.93
C ALA A 276 19.21 -1.18 17.82
N VAL A 277 19.02 -2.36 17.21
CA VAL A 277 20.12 -3.32 16.98
C VAL A 277 21.20 -2.76 16.07
N SER A 278 20.81 -1.93 15.09
CA SER A 278 21.73 -1.25 14.17
C SER A 278 22.47 -0.05 14.80
N GLY A 279 22.32 0.21 16.11
CA GLY A 279 23.00 1.31 16.83
C GLY A 279 22.49 2.71 16.49
N ARG A 280 21.30 2.85 15.86
CA ARG A 280 20.73 4.14 15.45
C ARG A 280 19.86 4.76 16.56
N ALA A 281 20.34 4.78 17.80
CA ALA A 281 19.57 5.19 18.97
C ALA A 281 19.03 6.63 18.89
N ILE A 282 19.78 7.57 18.32
CA ILE A 282 19.36 8.98 18.17
C ILE A 282 18.20 9.10 17.17
N GLN A 283 18.30 8.43 16.01
CA GLN A 283 17.22 8.43 15.01
C GLN A 283 15.95 7.79 15.58
N LEU A 284 16.13 6.71 16.33
CA LEU A 284 15.05 6.01 17.02
C LEU A 284 14.38 6.91 18.07
N ALA A 285 15.15 7.62 18.89
CA ALA A 285 14.63 8.56 19.88
C ALA A 285 13.80 9.68 19.23
N ARG A 286 14.29 10.27 18.14
CA ARG A 286 13.51 11.26 17.37
C ARG A 286 12.22 10.67 16.82
N LEU A 287 12.26 9.45 16.29
CA LEU A 287 11.05 8.79 15.77
C LEU A 287 10.00 8.57 16.87
N ILE A 288 10.41 8.23 18.11
CA ILE A 288 9.48 8.12 19.26
C ILE A 288 8.79 9.44 19.54
N VAL A 289 9.52 10.56 19.50
CA VAL A 289 8.94 11.89 19.68
C VAL A 289 7.83 12.14 18.64
N PHE A 290 8.06 11.79 17.38
CA PHE A 290 7.07 11.95 16.32
C PHE A 290 5.92 10.93 16.42
N LEU A 291 6.14 9.72 16.95
CA LEU A 291 5.05 8.80 17.29
C LEU A 291 4.14 9.42 18.36
N ALA A 292 4.69 9.99 19.41
CA ALA A 292 3.93 10.69 20.45
C ALA A 292 3.18 11.91 19.88
N LEU A 293 3.83 12.69 19.02
CA LEU A 293 3.20 13.84 18.35
C LEU A 293 2.00 13.43 17.49
N VAL A 294 2.12 12.37 16.70
CA VAL A 294 1.02 11.86 15.88
C VAL A 294 -0.10 11.32 16.76
N CYS A 295 0.22 10.59 17.83
CA CYS A 295 -0.80 10.14 18.79
C CYS A 295 -1.59 11.31 19.39
N GLU A 296 -0.94 12.41 19.74
CA GLU A 296 -1.59 13.61 20.26
C GLU A 296 -2.48 14.29 19.20
N LYS A 297 -1.96 14.50 18.01
CA LYS A 297 -2.68 15.16 16.91
C LYS A 297 -3.93 14.41 16.46
N GLU A 298 -3.82 13.10 16.35
CA GLU A 298 -4.89 12.23 15.82
C GLU A 298 -5.75 11.61 16.92
N LEU A 299 -5.53 12.01 18.17
CA LEU A 299 -6.21 11.50 19.36
C LEU A 299 -6.10 9.98 19.53
N TYR A 300 -4.95 9.41 19.11
CA TYR A 300 -4.64 8.00 19.36
C TYR A 300 -4.21 7.82 20.83
N CYS A 301 -4.28 6.57 21.30
CA CYS A 301 -3.89 6.25 22.66
C CYS A 301 -2.38 6.45 22.89
N MET A 302 -2.00 7.40 23.74
CA MET A 302 -0.59 7.68 24.08
C MET A 302 0.09 6.48 24.74
N ASP A 303 -0.64 5.71 25.55
CA ASP A 303 -0.19 4.46 26.15
C ASP A 303 0.40 3.48 25.13
N TRP A 304 -0.16 3.46 23.92
CA TRP A 304 0.39 2.66 22.82
C TRP A 304 1.83 3.07 22.45
N ALA A 305 2.09 4.36 22.33
CA ALA A 305 3.42 4.87 21.98
C ALA A 305 4.44 4.58 23.12
N VAL A 306 4.02 4.74 24.38
CA VAL A 306 4.83 4.39 25.55
C VAL A 306 5.16 2.89 25.57
N LYS A 307 4.16 2.02 25.36
CA LYS A 307 4.39 0.56 25.30
C LYS A 307 5.33 0.13 24.18
N ILE A 308 5.26 0.78 23.01
CA ILE A 308 6.22 0.54 21.92
C ILE A 308 7.62 0.94 22.39
N MET A 309 7.81 2.13 22.95
CA MET A 309 9.09 2.61 23.45
C MET A 309 9.69 1.64 24.50
N GLN A 310 8.88 1.20 25.47
CA GLN A 310 9.31 0.26 26.50
C GLN A 310 9.71 -1.09 25.95
N LYS A 311 8.96 -1.63 24.96
CA LYS A 311 9.32 -2.87 24.24
C LYS A 311 10.65 -2.72 23.51
N VAL A 312 10.86 -1.60 22.84
CA VAL A 312 12.14 -1.29 22.15
C VAL A 312 13.28 -1.13 23.14
N CYS A 313 13.04 -0.50 24.29
CA CYS A 313 14.03 -0.38 25.37
C CYS A 313 14.55 -1.76 25.83
N LYS A 314 13.68 -2.79 25.85
CA LYS A 314 14.05 -4.17 26.22
C LYS A 314 14.94 -4.87 25.18
N VAL A 315 15.04 -4.35 23.96
CA VAL A 315 15.93 -4.89 22.90
C VAL A 315 17.40 -4.60 23.22
N PHE A 316 17.68 -3.49 23.92
CA PHE A 316 19.04 -3.16 24.36
C PHE A 316 19.51 -4.14 25.43
N SER A 317 20.74 -4.66 25.25
CA SER A 317 21.25 -5.77 26.06
C SER A 317 21.60 -5.36 27.48
N THR A 318 22.16 -4.16 27.65
CA THR A 318 22.67 -3.69 28.94
C THR A 318 21.79 -2.62 29.58
N THR A 319 21.81 -2.52 30.90
CA THR A 319 21.13 -1.45 31.65
C THR A 319 21.64 -0.07 31.28
N VAL A 320 22.94 0.04 30.95
CA VAL A 320 23.57 1.29 30.53
C VAL A 320 23.04 1.74 29.18
N GLU A 321 22.93 0.83 28.20
CA GLU A 321 22.36 1.15 26.89
C GLU A 321 20.89 1.58 27.02
N ARG A 322 20.11 0.89 27.85
CA ARG A 322 18.69 1.26 28.13
C ARG A 322 18.58 2.65 28.72
N SER A 323 19.40 2.95 29.75
CA SER A 323 19.42 4.28 30.38
C SER A 323 19.84 5.37 29.39
N ASN A 324 20.86 5.10 28.56
CA ASN A 324 21.29 6.02 27.52
C ASN A 324 20.20 6.26 26.47
N PHE A 325 19.49 5.21 26.07
CA PHE A 325 18.38 5.32 25.12
C PHE A 325 17.24 6.17 25.69
N LEU A 326 16.80 5.91 26.94
CA LEU A 326 15.76 6.72 27.59
C LEU A 326 16.16 8.19 27.72
N ARG A 327 17.44 8.46 28.05
CA ARG A 327 17.97 9.82 28.04
C ARG A 327 17.91 10.44 26.64
N SER A 328 18.30 9.69 25.61
CA SER A 328 18.20 10.15 24.22
C SER A 328 16.77 10.49 23.80
N VAL A 329 15.76 9.79 24.33
CA VAL A 329 14.34 10.12 24.09
C VAL A 329 13.98 11.46 24.75
N ALA A 330 14.39 11.67 26.01
CA ALA A 330 14.15 12.94 26.70
C ALA A 330 14.86 14.11 25.99
N ASP A 331 16.13 13.92 25.62
CA ASP A 331 16.91 14.92 24.86
C ASP A 331 16.28 15.20 23.48
N ALA A 332 15.73 14.19 22.81
CA ALA A 332 15.04 14.35 21.53
C ALA A 332 13.76 15.18 21.66
N PHE A 333 12.96 15.00 22.72
CA PHE A 333 11.82 15.88 22.98
C PHE A 333 12.24 17.33 23.14
N ALA A 334 13.26 17.57 24.00
CA ALA A 334 13.78 18.92 24.22
C ALA A 334 14.29 19.55 22.91
N TYR A 335 15.03 18.78 22.12
CA TYR A 335 15.59 19.25 20.85
C TYR A 335 14.49 19.62 19.84
N VAL A 336 13.51 18.74 19.60
CA VAL A 336 12.43 18.97 18.63
C VAL A 336 11.53 20.13 19.07
N ILE A 337 11.26 20.27 20.38
CA ILE A 337 10.53 21.43 20.93
C ILE A 337 11.26 22.73 20.64
N MET A 338 12.59 22.76 20.86
CA MET A 338 13.39 23.96 20.58
C MET A 338 13.46 24.28 19.09
N GLU A 339 13.57 23.26 18.23
CA GLU A 339 13.55 23.40 16.79
C GLU A 339 12.21 24.00 16.30
N MET A 340 11.07 23.48 16.78
CA MET A 340 9.75 24.03 16.47
C MET A 340 9.54 25.45 17.04
N LEU A 341 10.02 25.72 18.24
CA LEU A 341 9.93 27.07 18.83
C LEU A 341 10.71 28.08 18.00
N GLN A 342 11.91 27.72 17.55
CA GLN A 342 12.72 28.58 16.70
C GLN A 342 12.05 28.85 15.35
N SER A 343 11.38 27.84 14.75
CA SER A 343 10.59 28.02 13.53
C SER A 343 9.45 29.03 13.75
N VAL A 344 8.66 28.83 14.80
CA VAL A 344 7.56 29.76 15.16
C VAL A 344 8.05 31.21 15.39
N MET A 345 9.25 31.38 15.94
CA MET A 345 9.80 32.72 16.20
C MET A 345 10.45 33.38 14.97
N SER A 346 10.77 32.60 13.93
CA SER A 346 11.46 33.10 12.74
C SER A 346 10.54 33.37 11.55
N GLU A 347 9.29 32.90 11.58
CA GLU A 347 8.31 33.07 10.49
C GLU A 347 7.62 34.42 10.60
N ASP A 348 7.55 35.16 9.45
CA ASP A 348 6.77 36.38 9.31
C ASP A 348 5.27 36.07 9.26
N HIS A 349 4.46 36.90 9.83
CA HIS A 349 3.08 36.91 10.28
C HIS A 349 1.96 36.14 9.52
N ASP A 350 2.15 35.49 8.38
CA ASP A 350 1.05 34.91 7.56
C ASP A 350 0.93 33.36 7.57
N GLU A 351 1.93 32.61 8.05
CA GLU A 351 1.84 31.13 8.26
C GLU A 351 1.74 30.71 9.74
N ASP A 352 1.51 31.62 10.63
CA ASP A 352 1.74 31.60 12.06
C ASP A 352 0.88 30.57 12.83
N ASP A 353 -0.38 30.35 12.45
CA ASP A 353 -1.33 29.54 13.23
C ASP A 353 -0.98 28.05 13.23
N ARG A 354 -0.47 27.52 12.11
CA ARG A 354 -0.21 26.07 11.96
C ARG A 354 1.07 25.63 12.69
N SER A 355 2.13 26.42 12.56
CA SER A 355 3.42 26.17 13.22
C SER A 355 3.26 26.24 14.74
N PHE A 356 2.50 27.23 15.22
CA PHE A 356 2.18 27.42 16.63
C PHE A 356 1.33 26.25 17.18
N LEU A 357 0.31 25.81 16.43
CA LEU A 357 -0.51 24.67 16.80
C LEU A 357 0.33 23.36 16.89
N ASN A 358 1.23 23.14 15.96
CA ASN A 358 2.14 22.00 15.98
C ASN A 358 3.06 22.01 17.22
N PHE A 359 3.58 23.17 17.58
CA PHE A 359 4.36 23.35 18.80
C PHE A 359 3.56 22.98 20.04
N PHE A 360 2.31 23.47 20.19
CA PHE A 360 1.42 23.10 21.30
C PHE A 360 1.17 21.61 21.37
N HIS A 361 0.83 20.98 20.24
CA HIS A 361 0.66 19.54 20.19
C HIS A 361 1.88 18.77 20.68
N LEU A 362 3.10 19.24 20.33
CA LEU A 362 4.33 18.58 20.77
C LEU A 362 4.55 18.73 22.27
N VAL A 363 4.30 19.90 22.84
CA VAL A 363 4.43 20.13 24.31
C VAL A 363 3.40 19.27 25.07
N HIS A 364 2.17 19.19 24.58
CA HIS A 364 1.14 18.29 25.13
C HIS A 364 1.52 16.83 24.97
N ALA A 365 2.03 16.44 23.83
CA ALA A 365 2.51 15.08 23.58
C ALA A 365 3.61 14.68 24.57
N GLN A 366 4.58 15.56 24.83
CA GLN A 366 5.63 15.32 25.83
C GLN A 366 5.03 15.10 27.22
N ALA A 367 4.14 15.99 27.67
CA ALA A 367 3.52 15.89 28.98
C ALA A 367 2.71 14.60 29.13
N ASN A 368 1.90 14.26 28.15
CA ASN A 368 1.08 13.05 28.15
C ASN A 368 1.94 11.79 28.06
N PHE A 369 3.00 11.80 27.26
CA PHE A 369 3.94 10.67 27.12
C PHE A 369 4.61 10.35 28.46
N HIS A 370 5.17 11.35 29.13
CA HIS A 370 5.81 11.14 30.44
C HIS A 370 4.81 10.73 31.52
N LYS A 371 3.59 11.26 31.50
CA LYS A 371 2.52 10.86 32.43
C LYS A 371 2.18 9.37 32.28
N GLU A 372 2.03 8.89 31.06
CA GLU A 372 1.73 7.47 30.81
C GLU A 372 2.94 6.57 31.12
N ASP A 373 4.17 7.00 30.84
CA ASP A 373 5.37 6.25 31.19
C ASP A 373 5.52 6.07 32.71
N LEU A 374 5.22 7.08 33.50
CA LEU A 374 5.20 7.00 34.98
C LEU A 374 4.15 6.00 35.49
N LYS A 375 2.94 6.01 34.96
CA LYS A 375 1.88 5.07 35.34
C LYS A 375 2.26 3.62 35.09
N GLU A 376 2.86 3.35 33.94
CA GLU A 376 3.30 1.98 33.60
C GLU A 376 4.45 1.50 34.50
N THR A 377 5.38 2.37 34.87
CA THR A 377 6.46 2.05 35.84
C THR A 377 5.92 1.75 37.24
N GLU A 378 4.97 2.52 37.74
CA GLU A 378 4.32 2.28 39.02
C GLU A 378 3.52 0.97 39.04
N SER A 379 2.87 0.62 37.92
CA SER A 379 2.09 -0.63 37.79
C SER A 379 2.98 -1.88 37.80
N MET A 380 4.23 -1.78 37.32
CA MET A 380 5.19 -2.89 37.34
C MET A 380 5.81 -3.10 38.74
N ASP A 381 6.06 -2.04 39.48
CA ASP A 381 6.61 -2.13 40.86
C ASP A 381 5.54 -2.63 41.87
N GLY A 382 4.28 -2.30 41.66
CA GLY A 382 3.16 -2.76 42.51
C GLY A 382 2.80 -4.26 42.40
N SER A 383 3.28 -4.95 41.37
CA SER A 383 3.05 -6.39 41.17
C SER A 383 4.13 -7.28 41.84
N SER A 384 5.09 -6.69 42.54
CA SER A 384 6.24 -7.39 43.15
C SER A 384 6.18 -7.49 44.69
N ILE A 385 4.98 -7.36 45.28
CA ILE A 385 4.80 -7.63 46.73
C ILE A 385 4.13 -8.99 46.87
N PRO A 386 4.76 -9.97 47.53
CA PRO A 386 4.28 -11.33 47.71
C PRO A 386 3.05 -11.44 48.63
#